data_2bac39647d3756ea8bc5f796cd245542
#
_entry.id   2bac39647d3756ea8bc5f796cd245542
#
_cell.length_a   1.000
_cell.length_b   1.000
_cell.length_c   1.000
_cell.angle_alpha   90.00
_cell.angle_beta   90.00
_cell.angle_gamma   90.00
#
_symmetry.space_group_name_H-M   'P 1'
#
loop_
_entity.id
_entity.type
_entity.pdbx_description
1 polymer ?
#
loop_
_entity_poly.entity_id
_entity_poly.type
_entity_poly.pdbx_seq_one_letter_code
_entity_poly.pdbx_strand_id
1 'polypeptide(L)'
;MLENLLSFAVLAGLLTLLPGLDTAQILRAVTIGGRSTGYATLFGILGGVWVWGIAAALGISALLIASEVAYTILKWVGAIYLVYLGVKMWLDSRHISTETIQARIDSKSSFWKAFTRALFITLSNPKNGVFYVAVLPQFLPTELPALLGGFILATIHNVLTFTWFSLIILGAGFAQSALRNPRVQKIVERVSGLALIGFGIRVAFEKS
;
A
#
# COMPACT_ATOMS: atom_id res chain seq x y z
N MET A 1 2.15 -20.51 8.80
CA MET A 1 1.27 -19.35 9.10
C MET A 1 2.03 -18.13 9.60
N LEU A 2 2.67 -18.16 10.79
CA LEU A 2 3.31 -16.95 11.36
C LEU A 2 4.38 -16.33 10.44
N GLU A 3 5.21 -17.12 9.81
CA GLU A 3 6.23 -16.65 8.86
C GLU A 3 5.64 -15.87 7.69
N ASN A 4 4.53 -16.36 7.12
CA ASN A 4 3.83 -15.70 6.02
C ASN A 4 3.24 -14.34 6.48
N LEU A 5 2.64 -14.31 7.67
CA LEU A 5 2.10 -13.06 8.23
C LEU A 5 3.21 -12.02 8.49
N LEU A 6 4.35 -12.44 9.02
CA LEU A 6 5.50 -11.56 9.26
C LEU A 6 6.10 -11.06 7.94
N SER A 7 6.28 -11.94 6.97
CA SER A 7 6.78 -11.56 5.64
C SER A 7 5.84 -10.57 4.94
N PHE A 8 4.52 -10.81 5.02
CA PHE A 8 3.53 -9.85 4.52
C PHE A 8 3.59 -8.52 5.27
N ALA A 9 3.71 -8.55 6.61
CA ALA A 9 3.79 -7.33 7.41
C ALA A 9 5.01 -6.47 7.02
N VAL A 10 6.17 -7.09 6.79
CA VAL A 10 7.37 -6.39 6.31
C VAL A 10 7.09 -5.75 4.95
N LEU A 11 6.52 -6.49 4.01
CA LEU A 11 6.25 -6.00 2.67
C LEU A 11 5.21 -4.88 2.64
N ALA A 12 4.10 -5.06 3.37
CA ALA A 12 3.06 -4.04 3.52
C ALA A 12 3.58 -2.79 4.25
N GLY A 13 4.44 -2.97 5.26
CA GLY A 13 5.11 -1.88 5.94
C GLY A 13 6.01 -1.08 5.01
N LEU A 14 6.85 -1.73 4.23
CA LEU A 14 7.68 -1.06 3.22
C LEU A 14 6.83 -0.29 2.20
N LEU A 15 5.73 -0.91 1.72
CA LEU A 15 4.80 -0.25 0.81
C LEU A 15 4.17 1.00 1.43
N THR A 16 3.83 0.94 2.72
CA THR A 16 3.25 2.06 3.48
C THR A 16 4.24 3.20 3.69
N LEU A 17 5.51 2.87 3.95
CA LEU A 17 6.57 3.86 4.14
C LEU A 17 6.89 4.64 2.86
N LEU A 18 6.60 4.06 1.69
CA LEU A 18 6.84 4.67 0.40
C LEU A 18 6.05 5.96 0.22
N PRO A 19 6.72 7.09 -0.03
CA PRO A 19 6.03 8.31 -0.42
C PRO A 19 5.22 8.07 -1.70
N GLY A 20 3.92 8.34 -1.64
CA GLY A 20 3.02 8.14 -2.77
C GLY A 20 1.73 8.92 -2.59
N LEU A 21 0.69 8.54 -3.35
CA LEU A 21 -0.61 9.21 -3.33
C LEU A 21 -1.20 9.29 -1.92
N ASP A 22 -1.10 8.22 -1.13
CA ASP A 22 -1.67 8.17 0.21
C ASP A 22 -0.94 9.12 1.17
N THR A 23 0.41 9.15 1.12
CA THR A 23 1.23 10.09 1.89
C THR A 23 0.94 11.54 1.49
N ALA A 24 0.83 11.81 0.19
CA ALA A 24 0.51 13.15 -0.33
C ALA A 24 -0.88 13.61 0.12
N GLN A 25 -1.88 12.72 0.12
CA GLN A 25 -3.23 13.01 0.62
C GLN A 25 -3.21 13.38 2.10
N ILE A 26 -2.54 12.59 2.95
CA ILE A 26 -2.44 12.83 4.39
C ILE A 26 -1.76 14.17 4.68
N LEU A 27 -0.57 14.39 4.13
CA LEU A 27 0.17 15.64 4.32
C LEU A 27 -0.67 16.85 3.92
N ARG A 28 -1.32 16.78 2.75
CA ARG A 28 -2.19 17.85 2.28
C ARG A 28 -3.41 18.05 3.18
N ALA A 29 -4.09 16.99 3.59
CA ALA A 29 -5.26 17.06 4.44
C ALA A 29 -4.93 17.72 5.78
N VAL A 30 -3.79 17.38 6.38
CA VAL A 30 -3.34 17.97 7.65
C VAL A 30 -2.94 19.43 7.45
N THR A 31 -2.23 19.76 6.38
CA THR A 31 -1.75 21.14 6.15
C THR A 31 -2.89 22.13 5.90
N ILE A 32 -3.96 21.71 5.18
CA ILE A 32 -5.06 22.61 4.80
C ILE A 32 -6.21 22.54 5.82
N GLY A 33 -6.58 21.34 6.27
CA GLY A 33 -7.77 21.09 7.08
C GLY A 33 -7.47 20.66 8.53
N GLY A 34 -6.20 20.63 8.92
CA GLY A 34 -5.76 20.24 10.25
C GLY A 34 -5.89 18.73 10.53
N ARG A 35 -5.59 18.34 11.78
CA ARG A 35 -5.53 16.93 12.18
C ARG A 35 -6.84 16.17 11.97
N SER A 36 -7.99 16.79 12.21
CA SER A 36 -9.31 16.16 12.00
C SER A 36 -9.50 15.71 10.56
N THR A 37 -9.17 16.58 9.58
CA THR A 37 -9.22 16.24 8.15
C THR A 37 -8.17 15.19 7.78
N GLY A 38 -7.00 15.23 8.42
CA GLY A 38 -5.97 14.19 8.29
C GLY A 38 -6.50 12.81 8.70
N TYR A 39 -7.13 12.70 9.87
CA TYR A 39 -7.72 11.44 10.33
C TYR A 39 -8.91 10.99 9.47
N ALA A 40 -9.77 11.91 9.01
CA ALA A 40 -10.83 11.55 8.06
C ALA A 40 -10.27 10.93 6.78
N THR A 41 -9.18 11.52 6.24
CA THR A 41 -8.46 10.99 5.08
C THR A 41 -7.84 9.63 5.39
N LEU A 42 -7.21 9.47 6.56
CA LEU A 42 -6.66 8.20 7.01
C LEU A 42 -7.71 7.09 7.06
N PHE A 43 -8.87 7.36 7.68
CA PHE A 43 -9.95 6.36 7.73
C PHE A 43 -10.47 5.99 6.32
N GLY A 44 -10.49 6.94 5.38
CA GLY A 44 -10.82 6.65 3.98
C GLY A 44 -9.79 5.72 3.32
N ILE A 45 -8.50 5.93 3.58
CA ILE A 45 -7.41 5.06 3.10
C ILE A 45 -7.58 3.65 3.69
N LEU A 46 -7.78 3.52 5.02
CA LEU A 46 -7.97 2.23 5.68
C LEU A 46 -9.18 1.47 5.12
N GLY A 47 -10.28 2.18 4.85
CA GLY A 47 -11.45 1.60 4.19
C GLY A 47 -11.11 1.04 2.80
N GLY A 48 -10.36 1.79 2.00
CA GLY A 48 -9.90 1.35 0.69
C GLY A 48 -8.98 0.12 0.73
N VAL A 49 -8.10 0.05 1.72
CA VAL A 49 -7.22 -1.10 1.98
C VAL A 49 -8.04 -2.35 2.32
N TRP A 50 -9.06 -2.24 3.18
CA TRP A 50 -9.95 -3.39 3.46
C TRP A 50 -10.75 -3.84 2.23
N VAL A 51 -11.27 -2.90 1.45
CA VAL A 51 -11.99 -3.24 0.20
C VAL A 51 -11.08 -4.02 -0.75
N TRP A 52 -9.83 -3.57 -0.95
CA TRP A 52 -8.86 -4.29 -1.75
C TRP A 52 -8.53 -5.68 -1.19
N GLY A 53 -8.33 -5.81 0.13
CA GLY A 53 -8.03 -7.09 0.77
C GLY A 53 -9.17 -8.11 0.62
N ILE A 54 -10.40 -7.67 0.84
CA ILE A 54 -11.59 -8.51 0.69
C ILE A 54 -11.81 -8.88 -0.79
N ALA A 55 -11.71 -7.90 -1.70
CA ALA A 55 -11.91 -8.13 -3.13
C ALA A 55 -10.86 -9.10 -3.69
N ALA A 56 -9.60 -8.93 -3.30
CA ALA A 56 -8.54 -9.84 -3.70
C ALA A 56 -8.76 -11.26 -3.15
N ALA A 57 -9.13 -11.40 -1.87
CA ALA A 57 -9.38 -12.71 -1.27
C ALA A 57 -10.56 -13.45 -1.95
N LEU A 58 -11.64 -12.73 -2.28
CA LEU A 58 -12.78 -13.29 -3.01
C LEU A 58 -12.40 -13.67 -4.45
N GLY A 59 -11.67 -12.78 -5.14
CA GLY A 59 -11.22 -13.03 -6.51
C GLY A 59 -10.27 -14.24 -6.61
N ILE A 60 -9.37 -14.38 -5.63
CA ILE A 60 -8.43 -15.49 -5.56
C ILE A 60 -9.15 -16.80 -5.28
N SER A 61 -10.11 -16.81 -4.35
CA SER A 61 -10.92 -18.01 -4.07
C SER A 61 -11.62 -18.50 -5.34
N ALA A 62 -12.21 -17.59 -6.11
CA ALA A 62 -12.85 -17.92 -7.36
C ALA A 62 -11.85 -18.44 -8.41
N LEU A 63 -10.66 -17.83 -8.48
CA LEU A 63 -9.62 -18.21 -9.44
C LEU A 63 -9.02 -19.59 -9.15
N LEU A 64 -8.74 -19.90 -7.88
CA LEU A 64 -8.23 -21.22 -7.45
C LEU A 64 -9.22 -22.34 -7.78
N ILE A 65 -10.52 -22.09 -7.63
CA ILE A 65 -11.58 -23.05 -7.98
C ILE A 65 -11.67 -23.22 -9.50
N ALA A 66 -11.46 -22.13 -10.27
CA ALA A 66 -11.67 -22.10 -11.69
C ALA A 66 -10.48 -22.68 -12.49
N SER A 67 -9.24 -22.42 -12.09
CA SER A 67 -8.06 -22.80 -12.87
C SER A 67 -6.73 -22.62 -12.11
N GLU A 68 -6.01 -23.72 -11.92
CA GLU A 68 -4.64 -23.74 -11.40
C GLU A 68 -3.66 -22.99 -12.33
N VAL A 69 -3.88 -23.08 -13.64
CA VAL A 69 -3.08 -22.37 -14.65
C VAL A 69 -3.26 -20.85 -14.51
N ALA A 70 -4.51 -20.37 -14.30
CA ALA A 70 -4.79 -18.97 -14.15
C ALA A 70 -4.16 -18.42 -12.85
N TYR A 71 -4.15 -19.18 -11.77
CA TYR A 71 -3.43 -18.83 -10.54
C TYR A 71 -1.92 -18.72 -10.77
N THR A 72 -1.32 -19.68 -11.50
CA THR A 72 0.10 -19.65 -11.84
C THR A 72 0.46 -18.42 -12.68
N ILE A 73 -0.38 -18.05 -13.65
CA ILE A 73 -0.20 -16.83 -14.45
C ILE A 73 -0.25 -15.60 -13.54
N LEU A 74 -1.24 -15.51 -12.65
CA LEU A 74 -1.37 -14.39 -11.70
C LEU A 74 -0.13 -14.26 -10.81
N LYS A 75 0.40 -15.36 -10.31
CA LYS A 75 1.63 -15.44 -9.52
C LYS A 75 2.82 -14.83 -10.28
N TRP A 76 3.03 -15.23 -11.54
CA TRP A 76 4.12 -14.71 -12.37
C TRP A 76 3.95 -13.23 -12.69
N VAL A 77 2.73 -12.80 -13.04
CA VAL A 77 2.41 -11.38 -13.26
C VAL A 77 2.72 -10.57 -12.00
N GLY A 78 2.36 -11.08 -10.83
CA GLY A 78 2.67 -10.44 -9.54
C GLY A 78 4.16 -10.33 -9.27
N ALA A 79 4.91 -11.41 -9.46
CA ALA A 79 6.35 -11.44 -9.29
C ALA A 79 7.06 -10.42 -10.21
N ILE A 80 6.71 -10.42 -11.50
CA ILE A 80 7.24 -9.48 -12.49
C ILE A 80 6.91 -8.03 -12.10
N TYR A 81 5.67 -7.79 -11.65
CA TYR A 81 5.28 -6.45 -11.22
C TYR A 81 6.03 -5.96 -9.99
N LEU A 82 6.29 -6.82 -9.00
CA LEU A 82 7.09 -6.47 -7.82
C LEU A 82 8.52 -6.10 -8.23
N VAL A 83 9.14 -6.87 -9.11
CA VAL A 83 10.46 -6.57 -9.64
C VAL A 83 10.45 -5.26 -10.43
N TYR A 84 9.47 -5.06 -11.32
CA TYR A 84 9.30 -3.81 -12.07
C TYR A 84 9.16 -2.60 -11.13
N LEU A 85 8.28 -2.70 -10.12
CA LEU A 85 8.06 -1.62 -9.17
C LEU A 85 9.34 -1.32 -8.37
N GLY A 86 10.04 -2.35 -7.93
CA GLY A 86 11.30 -2.22 -7.20
C GLY A 86 12.41 -1.57 -8.04
N VAL A 87 12.55 -1.98 -9.30
CA VAL A 87 13.52 -1.38 -10.25
C VAL A 87 13.14 0.08 -10.54
N LYS A 88 11.86 0.34 -10.82
CA LYS A 88 11.38 1.69 -11.07
C LYS A 88 11.71 2.62 -9.90
N MET A 89 11.44 2.19 -8.68
CA MET A 89 11.76 2.97 -7.47
C MET A 89 13.26 3.22 -7.34
N TRP A 90 14.09 2.21 -7.61
CA TRP A 90 15.54 2.37 -7.60
C TRP A 90 16.01 3.41 -8.62
N LEU A 91 15.43 3.43 -9.80
CA LEU A 91 15.73 4.39 -10.85
C LEU A 91 15.21 5.79 -10.51
N ASP A 92 13.96 5.90 -10.05
CA ASP A 92 13.31 7.16 -9.66
C ASP A 92 14.06 7.82 -8.48
N SER A 93 14.68 7.02 -7.58
CA SER A 93 15.55 7.53 -6.52
C SER A 93 16.73 8.39 -7.00
N ARG A 94 17.03 8.36 -8.30
CA ARG A 94 18.06 9.18 -8.93
C ARG A 94 17.53 10.55 -9.38
N HIS A 95 16.21 10.66 -9.64
CA HIS A 95 15.53 11.82 -10.17
C HIS A 95 14.35 12.16 -9.25
N ILE A 96 14.62 12.89 -8.17
CA ILE A 96 13.58 13.32 -7.26
C ILE A 96 12.81 14.47 -7.89
N SER A 97 11.72 14.13 -8.59
CA SER A 97 10.74 15.11 -9.06
C SER A 97 9.77 15.41 -7.93
N THR A 98 9.81 16.63 -7.43
CA THR A 98 8.77 17.16 -6.52
C THR A 98 7.50 17.43 -7.34
N GLU A 99 6.90 16.43 -7.95
CA GLU A 99 5.58 16.58 -8.54
C GLU A 99 4.56 16.66 -7.41
N THR A 100 4.28 17.87 -7.02
CA THR A 100 3.20 18.21 -6.10
C THR A 100 1.88 17.93 -6.81
N ILE A 101 1.26 16.80 -6.48
CA ILE A 101 -0.12 16.51 -6.90
C ILE A 101 -1.02 17.58 -6.27
N GLN A 102 -1.31 18.62 -7.07
CA GLN A 102 -2.22 19.72 -6.71
C GLN A 102 -3.68 19.27 -6.82
N ALA A 103 -4.11 18.40 -5.93
CA ALA A 103 -5.54 18.17 -5.79
C ALA A 103 -6.11 19.31 -4.92
N ARG A 104 -7.11 20.05 -5.42
CA ARG A 104 -7.81 21.09 -4.66
C ARG A 104 -8.57 20.46 -3.50
N ILE A 105 -8.19 20.75 -2.27
CA ILE A 105 -8.99 20.49 -1.06
C ILE A 105 -9.51 21.85 -0.60
N ASP A 106 -10.83 21.99 -0.53
CA ASP A 106 -11.46 23.16 0.06
C ASP A 106 -11.12 23.17 1.57
N SER A 107 -10.74 24.32 2.08
CA SER A 107 -10.31 24.54 3.48
C SER A 107 -11.38 24.22 4.55
N LYS A 108 -12.62 23.93 4.14
CA LYS A 108 -13.76 23.51 4.98
C LYS A 108 -14.36 22.19 4.50
N SER A 109 -13.56 21.18 4.16
CA SER A 109 -14.17 19.91 3.78
C SER A 109 -14.71 19.18 5.02
N SER A 110 -15.99 18.76 4.97
CA SER A 110 -16.58 17.88 5.98
C SER A 110 -15.76 16.60 6.11
N PHE A 111 -15.72 16.02 7.32
CA PHE A 111 -15.10 14.70 7.59
C PHE A 111 -15.46 13.65 6.52
N TRP A 112 -16.73 13.52 6.20
CA TRP A 112 -17.23 12.57 5.20
C TRP A 112 -16.73 12.86 3.78
N LYS A 113 -16.58 14.13 3.41
CA LYS A 113 -16.03 14.50 2.10
C LYS A 113 -14.54 14.14 1.99
N ALA A 114 -13.78 14.32 3.07
CA ALA A 114 -12.37 13.92 3.12
C ALA A 114 -12.22 12.38 3.10
N PHE A 115 -13.04 11.68 3.90
CA PHE A 115 -13.09 10.22 3.95
C PHE A 115 -13.42 9.61 2.58
N THR A 116 -14.55 9.98 1.98
CA THR A 116 -14.99 9.39 0.70
C THR A 116 -14.00 9.68 -0.42
N ARG A 117 -13.46 10.89 -0.46
CA ARG A 117 -12.43 11.23 -1.44
C ARG A 117 -11.19 10.35 -1.29
N ALA A 118 -10.69 10.17 -0.07
CA ALA A 118 -9.53 9.34 0.19
C ALA A 118 -9.80 7.87 -0.16
N LEU A 119 -10.99 7.37 0.19
CA LEU A 119 -11.44 6.04 -0.16
C LEU A 119 -11.37 5.82 -1.68
N PHE A 120 -11.97 6.72 -2.47
CA PHE A 120 -11.96 6.58 -3.93
C PHE A 120 -10.55 6.69 -4.53
N ILE A 121 -9.70 7.60 -4.02
CA ILE A 121 -8.32 7.70 -4.50
C ILE A 121 -7.54 6.42 -4.18
N THR A 122 -7.71 5.85 -2.99
CA THR A 122 -7.06 4.59 -2.59
C THR A 122 -7.54 3.41 -3.44
N LEU A 123 -8.84 3.34 -3.73
CA LEU A 123 -9.41 2.31 -4.62
C LEU A 123 -8.93 2.47 -6.07
N SER A 124 -8.75 3.70 -6.53
CA SER A 124 -8.25 3.99 -7.89
C SER A 124 -6.71 3.95 -7.97
N ASN A 125 -6.01 3.73 -6.84
CA ASN A 125 -4.56 3.72 -6.82
C ASN A 125 -4.01 2.38 -7.38
N PRO A 126 -3.38 2.40 -8.57
CA PRO A 126 -2.89 1.16 -9.18
C PRO A 126 -1.82 0.47 -8.32
N LYS A 127 -1.05 1.22 -7.52
CA LYS A 127 -0.09 0.65 -6.59
C LYS A 127 -0.78 -0.30 -5.59
N ASN A 128 -1.88 0.13 -4.99
CA ASN A 128 -2.64 -0.67 -4.03
C ASN A 128 -3.32 -1.85 -4.72
N GLY A 129 -4.01 -1.60 -5.85
CA GLY A 129 -4.70 -2.64 -6.61
C GLY A 129 -3.80 -3.79 -7.01
N VAL A 130 -2.67 -3.47 -7.65
CA VAL A 130 -1.73 -4.51 -8.10
C VAL A 130 -1.07 -5.21 -6.91
N PHE A 131 -0.72 -4.48 -5.84
CA PHE A 131 -0.20 -5.11 -4.62
C PHE A 131 -1.17 -6.14 -4.06
N TYR A 132 -2.43 -5.80 -3.90
CA TYR A 132 -3.42 -6.72 -3.36
C TYR A 132 -3.71 -7.89 -4.29
N VAL A 133 -3.86 -7.67 -5.58
CA VAL A 133 -4.16 -8.74 -6.54
C VAL A 133 -2.97 -9.67 -6.75
N ALA A 134 -1.75 -9.12 -6.81
CA ALA A 134 -0.56 -9.88 -7.15
C ALA A 134 0.16 -10.48 -5.93
N VAL A 135 0.14 -9.81 -4.78
CA VAL A 135 0.95 -10.16 -3.61
C VAL A 135 0.14 -10.90 -2.56
N LEU A 136 -1.07 -10.43 -2.24
CA LEU A 136 -1.88 -11.02 -1.16
C LEU A 136 -2.10 -12.54 -1.31
N PRO A 137 -2.34 -13.11 -2.53
CA PRO A 137 -2.54 -14.54 -2.71
C PRO A 137 -1.44 -15.41 -2.09
N GLN A 138 -0.22 -14.92 -2.18
CA GLN A 138 1.00 -15.63 -1.84
C GLN A 138 1.24 -15.75 -0.34
N PHE A 139 0.52 -14.92 0.43
CA PHE A 139 0.59 -14.87 1.88
C PHE A 139 -0.66 -15.37 2.56
N LEU A 140 -1.68 -15.78 1.79
CA LEU A 140 -2.90 -16.34 2.37
C LEU A 140 -2.57 -17.62 3.13
N PRO A 141 -2.95 -17.70 4.42
CA PRO A 141 -2.79 -18.94 5.18
C PRO A 141 -3.67 -20.04 4.56
N THR A 142 -3.05 -21.17 4.21
CA THR A 142 -3.77 -22.34 3.64
C THR A 142 -4.69 -23.01 4.64
N GLU A 143 -4.45 -22.79 5.94
CA GLU A 143 -5.22 -23.35 7.04
C GLU A 143 -6.53 -22.58 7.32
N LEU A 144 -6.72 -21.42 6.69
CA LEU A 144 -7.88 -20.55 6.91
C LEU A 144 -8.69 -20.38 5.63
N PRO A 145 -10.01 -20.12 5.73
CA PRO A 145 -10.78 -19.66 4.58
C PRO A 145 -10.14 -18.39 4.01
N ALA A 146 -10.00 -18.33 2.67
CA ALA A 146 -9.28 -17.23 2.01
C ALA A 146 -9.81 -15.84 2.37
N LEU A 147 -11.14 -15.71 2.57
CA LEU A 147 -11.76 -14.46 3.01
C LEU A 147 -11.25 -14.01 4.38
N LEU A 148 -11.15 -14.96 5.33
CA LEU A 148 -10.64 -14.68 6.67
C LEU A 148 -9.14 -14.34 6.61
N GLY A 149 -8.37 -15.11 5.85
CA GLY A 149 -6.95 -14.84 5.61
C GLY A 149 -6.73 -13.45 5.00
N GLY A 150 -7.47 -13.09 3.97
CA GLY A 150 -7.41 -11.77 3.34
C GLY A 150 -7.80 -10.63 4.28
N PHE A 151 -8.82 -10.84 5.13
CA PHE A 151 -9.21 -9.88 6.16
C PHE A 151 -8.10 -9.69 7.21
N ILE A 152 -7.45 -10.75 7.66
CA ILE A 152 -6.32 -10.69 8.60
C ILE A 152 -5.15 -9.92 7.98
N LEU A 153 -4.76 -10.26 6.74
CA LEU A 153 -3.66 -9.58 6.06
C LEU A 153 -3.97 -8.09 5.84
N ALA A 154 -5.18 -7.75 5.39
CA ALA A 154 -5.61 -6.36 5.25
C ALA A 154 -5.63 -5.62 6.60
N THR A 155 -5.98 -6.30 7.69
CA THR A 155 -5.95 -5.72 9.04
C THR A 155 -4.52 -5.45 9.50
N ILE A 156 -3.58 -6.37 9.25
CA ILE A 156 -2.15 -6.14 9.52
C ILE A 156 -1.66 -4.91 8.76
N HIS A 157 -1.96 -4.83 7.47
CA HIS A 157 -1.60 -3.65 6.66
C HIS A 157 -2.25 -2.38 7.21
N ASN A 158 -3.51 -2.42 7.60
CA ASN A 158 -4.21 -1.29 8.18
C ASN A 158 -3.62 -0.82 9.51
N VAL A 159 -3.17 -1.73 10.39
CA VAL A 159 -2.49 -1.37 11.63
C VAL A 159 -1.18 -0.62 11.34
N LEU A 160 -0.38 -1.11 10.40
CA LEU A 160 0.86 -0.44 9.97
C LEU A 160 0.57 0.93 9.34
N THR A 161 -0.43 1.00 8.47
CA THR A 161 -0.87 2.23 7.80
C THR A 161 -1.41 3.24 8.81
N PHE A 162 -2.24 2.80 9.76
CA PHE A 162 -2.75 3.65 10.83
C PHE A 162 -1.62 4.23 11.69
N THR A 163 -0.70 3.37 12.10
CA THR A 163 0.44 3.79 12.94
C THR A 163 1.29 4.82 12.20
N TRP A 164 1.71 4.52 10.97
CA TRP A 164 2.57 5.40 10.19
C TRP A 164 1.93 6.74 9.89
N PHE A 165 0.69 6.76 9.39
CA PHE A 165 0.03 8.01 9.06
C PHE A 165 -0.43 8.79 10.29
N SER A 166 -0.71 8.14 11.42
CA SER A 166 -0.92 8.86 12.69
C SER A 166 0.33 9.60 13.13
N LEU A 167 1.51 8.99 13.01
CA LEU A 167 2.78 9.67 13.29
C LEU A 167 2.97 10.87 12.35
N ILE A 168 2.66 10.74 11.07
CA ILE A 168 2.70 11.86 10.12
C ILE A 168 1.70 12.97 10.49
N ILE A 169 0.47 12.62 10.87
CA ILE A 169 -0.58 13.59 11.26
C ILE A 169 -0.19 14.35 12.52
N LEU A 170 0.34 13.66 13.52
CA LEU A 170 0.74 14.25 14.79
C LEU A 170 1.99 15.12 14.65
N GLY A 171 2.95 14.65 13.85
CA GLY A 171 4.21 15.33 13.58
C GLY A 171 4.26 16.07 12.25
N ALA A 172 3.14 16.61 11.74
CA ALA A 172 3.01 17.10 10.37
C ALA A 172 4.10 18.10 9.94
N GLY A 173 4.49 19.02 10.81
CA GLY A 173 5.56 19.99 10.52
C GLY A 173 6.92 19.31 10.32
N PHE A 174 7.29 18.38 11.19
CA PHE A 174 8.54 17.62 11.10
C PHE A 174 8.48 16.59 9.95
N ALA A 175 7.37 15.86 9.85
CA ALA A 175 7.17 14.86 8.82
C ALA A 175 7.23 15.47 7.41
N GLN A 176 6.66 16.65 7.21
CA GLN A 176 6.73 17.36 5.93
C GLN A 176 8.17 17.72 5.56
N SER A 177 8.97 18.22 6.51
CA SER A 177 10.37 18.55 6.25
C SER A 177 11.23 17.31 6.00
N ALA A 178 11.04 16.24 6.77
CA ALA A 178 11.76 14.99 6.62
C ALA A 178 11.43 14.29 5.28
N LEU A 179 10.14 14.19 4.94
CA LEU A 179 9.68 13.55 3.69
C LEU A 179 9.99 14.38 2.43
N ARG A 180 10.21 15.69 2.56
CA ARG A 180 10.73 16.53 1.48
C ARG A 180 12.25 16.48 1.35
N ASN A 181 12.96 15.90 2.32
CA ASN A 181 14.40 15.78 2.25
C ASN A 181 14.80 14.75 1.16
N PRO A 182 15.55 15.16 0.12
CA PRO A 182 15.94 14.27 -0.97
C PRO A 182 16.73 13.04 -0.51
N ARG A 183 17.52 13.16 0.55
CA ARG A 183 18.29 12.03 1.10
C ARG A 183 17.39 10.98 1.74
N VAL A 184 16.37 11.42 2.50
CA VAL A 184 15.39 10.52 3.13
C VAL A 184 14.58 9.80 2.07
N GLN A 185 14.04 10.52 1.07
CA GLN A 185 13.32 9.93 -0.03
C GLN A 185 14.16 8.87 -0.76
N LYS A 186 15.40 9.22 -1.11
CA LYS A 186 16.32 8.31 -1.79
C LYS A 186 16.60 7.02 -1.00
N ILE A 187 16.77 7.13 0.33
CA ILE A 187 17.00 5.95 1.18
C ILE A 187 15.74 5.08 1.20
N VAL A 188 14.57 5.67 1.46
CA VAL A 188 13.30 4.94 1.52
C VAL A 188 13.00 4.24 0.18
N GLU A 189 13.14 4.94 -0.95
CA GLU A 189 12.94 4.36 -2.28
C GLU A 189 13.89 3.22 -2.59
N ARG A 190 15.17 3.35 -2.24
CA ARG A 190 16.17 2.31 -2.49
C ARG A 190 15.95 1.07 -1.63
N VAL A 191 15.73 1.25 -0.32
CA VAL A 191 15.50 0.13 0.61
C VAL A 191 14.23 -0.62 0.22
N SER A 192 13.15 0.11 -0.04
CA SER A 192 11.88 -0.50 -0.44
C SER A 192 11.97 -1.14 -1.83
N GLY A 193 12.66 -0.50 -2.78
CA GLY A 193 12.88 -1.05 -4.11
C GLY A 193 13.63 -2.38 -4.06
N LEU A 194 14.73 -2.46 -3.28
CA LEU A 194 15.48 -3.70 -3.09
C LEU A 194 14.64 -4.81 -2.44
N ALA A 195 13.86 -4.46 -1.42
CA ALA A 195 12.97 -5.41 -0.76
C ALA A 195 11.91 -5.96 -1.73
N LEU A 196 11.28 -5.08 -2.54
CA LEU A 196 10.31 -5.49 -3.55
C LEU A 196 10.91 -6.42 -4.61
N ILE A 197 12.14 -6.13 -5.09
CA ILE A 197 12.86 -7.01 -6.01
C ILE A 197 13.12 -8.38 -5.36
N GLY A 198 13.64 -8.40 -4.13
CA GLY A 198 13.91 -9.63 -3.41
C GLY A 198 12.65 -10.48 -3.21
N PHE A 199 11.54 -9.86 -2.83
CA PHE A 199 10.25 -10.55 -2.71
C PHE A 199 9.72 -11.04 -4.06
N GLY A 200 9.80 -10.23 -5.11
CA GLY A 200 9.39 -10.64 -6.45
C GLY A 200 10.16 -11.88 -6.95
N ILE A 201 11.47 -11.92 -6.69
CA ILE A 201 12.30 -13.09 -7.00
C ILE A 201 11.86 -14.29 -6.15
N ARG A 202 11.70 -14.13 -4.82
CA ARG A 202 11.22 -15.21 -3.95
C ARG A 202 9.91 -15.80 -4.45
N VAL A 203 8.93 -14.95 -4.75
CA VAL A 203 7.62 -15.33 -5.28
C VAL A 203 7.71 -16.10 -6.58
N ALA A 204 8.58 -15.69 -7.50
CA ALA A 204 8.76 -16.39 -8.78
C ALA A 204 9.21 -17.84 -8.59
N PHE A 205 10.07 -18.11 -7.60
CA PHE A 205 10.66 -19.44 -7.35
C PHE A 205 9.95 -20.24 -6.25
N GLU A 206 8.95 -19.70 -5.57
CA GLU A 206 8.15 -20.46 -4.61
C GLU A 206 7.33 -21.53 -5.33
N LYS A 207 7.50 -22.81 -4.90
CA LYS A 207 6.77 -23.94 -5.48
C LYS A 207 5.28 -23.78 -5.16
N SER A 208 4.45 -23.86 -6.18
CA SER A 208 2.98 -23.93 -6.06
C SER A 208 2.55 -25.23 -5.45
#